data_44995611a5f503ce7f12d8baf12860a3
#
_entry.id   44995611a5f503ce7f12d8baf12860a3
#
_cell.length_a   1.000
_cell.length_b   1.000
_cell.length_c   1.000
_cell.angle_alpha   90.00
_cell.angle_beta   90.00
_cell.angle_gamma   90.00
#
_symmetry.space_group_name_H-M   'P 1'
#
loop_
_entity.id
_entity.type
_entity.pdbx_description
1 polymer ?
#
loop_
_entity_poly.entity_id
_entity_poly.type
_entity_poly.pdbx_seq_one_letter_code
_entity_poly.pdbx_strand_id
1 'polypeptide(L)'
;MRKIFGHRGLPQTYVENTITSLNKALKICDFIETDVRITRDEQLVLYHDSTIENKKIEELTLSEITMFTDIDLSEMHFVSRDQIKGNANFELKINTEEDDLNKIFIKKITNLTNPDDIISSFDWETILNNREIFKCKYGILIDKENQLFESKAISNLDPKLMFMVEKEIFYSRNFELPKERCVVWTVNDSDEIMNILNMNVYGVVTDIGDKL
;
A
#
# COMPACT_ATOMS: atom_id res chain seq x y z
N MET A 1 6.13 13.95 -12.88
CA MET A 1 5.01 14.63 -12.19
C MET A 1 5.00 14.13 -10.78
N ARG A 2 4.95 15.01 -9.78
CA ARG A 2 4.93 14.68 -8.35
C ARG A 2 3.53 14.22 -7.98
N LYS A 3 3.38 13.21 -7.11
CA LYS A 3 2.10 12.52 -6.89
C LYS A 3 1.70 12.56 -5.42
N ILE A 4 0.42 12.83 -5.20
CA ILE A 4 -0.21 12.70 -3.89
C ILE A 4 -0.97 11.38 -3.83
N PHE A 5 -0.74 10.63 -2.77
CA PHE A 5 -1.42 9.37 -2.46
C PHE A 5 -2.33 9.58 -1.25
N GLY A 6 -3.64 9.36 -1.41
CA GLY A 6 -4.57 9.34 -0.28
C GLY A 6 -4.38 8.05 0.53
N HIS A 7 -3.86 8.17 1.76
CA HIS A 7 -3.60 7.07 2.68
C HIS A 7 -4.90 6.41 3.11
N ARG A 8 -5.11 5.15 2.75
CA ARG A 8 -6.37 4.41 2.97
C ARG A 8 -7.61 5.15 2.47
N GLY A 9 -7.43 6.02 1.45
CA GLY A 9 -8.45 6.92 0.94
C GLY A 9 -8.43 8.31 1.58
N LEU A 10 -9.52 8.70 2.25
CA LEU A 10 -9.68 9.96 3.01
C LEU A 10 -10.10 9.65 4.46
N PRO A 11 -9.20 9.13 5.31
CA PRO A 11 -9.56 8.58 6.63
C PRO A 11 -10.10 9.62 7.62
N GLN A 12 -9.84 10.91 7.39
CA GLN A 12 -10.39 11.98 8.24
C GLN A 12 -11.87 12.31 7.95
N THR A 13 -12.39 11.85 6.81
CA THR A 13 -13.75 12.20 6.35
C THR A 13 -14.60 10.95 6.13
N TYR A 14 -14.01 9.84 5.75
CA TYR A 14 -14.66 8.56 5.45
C TYR A 14 -14.01 7.44 6.25
N VAL A 15 -14.69 6.30 6.36
CA VAL A 15 -14.08 5.09 6.93
C VAL A 15 -12.91 4.67 6.03
N GLU A 16 -11.73 4.48 6.62
CA GLU A 16 -10.53 4.08 5.90
C GLU A 16 -10.67 2.70 5.22
N ASN A 17 -9.88 2.46 4.18
CA ASN A 17 -9.88 1.19 3.45
C ASN A 17 -11.27 0.75 2.96
N THR A 18 -12.15 1.71 2.61
CA THR A 18 -13.43 1.44 1.96
C THR A 18 -13.42 1.89 0.51
N ILE A 19 -14.13 1.17 -0.35
CA ILE A 19 -14.25 1.53 -1.78
C ILE A 19 -14.74 2.96 -1.95
N THR A 20 -15.67 3.40 -1.11
CA THR A 20 -16.15 4.79 -1.09
C THR A 20 -15.03 5.77 -0.75
N SER A 21 -14.27 5.55 0.33
CA SER A 21 -13.17 6.41 0.76
C SER A 21 -12.11 6.52 -0.35
N LEU A 22 -11.69 5.38 -0.91
CA LEU A 22 -10.70 5.31 -1.97
C LEU A 22 -11.14 6.10 -3.23
N ASN A 23 -12.38 5.89 -3.70
CA ASN A 23 -12.88 6.59 -4.88
C ASN A 23 -13.15 8.09 -4.63
N LYS A 24 -13.37 8.51 -3.39
CA LYS A 24 -13.44 9.94 -3.03
C LYS A 24 -12.04 10.57 -3.08
N ALA A 25 -11.02 9.88 -2.56
CA ALA A 25 -9.62 10.33 -2.63
C ALA A 25 -9.16 10.50 -4.09
N LEU A 26 -9.49 9.57 -4.99
CA LEU A 26 -9.13 9.64 -6.40
C LEU A 26 -9.72 10.81 -7.19
N LYS A 27 -10.63 11.60 -6.60
CA LYS A 27 -11.10 12.85 -7.20
C LYS A 27 -10.17 14.03 -6.97
N ILE A 28 -9.24 13.92 -6.02
CA ILE A 28 -8.37 15.01 -5.54
C ILE A 28 -6.90 14.59 -5.42
N CYS A 29 -6.62 13.29 -5.28
CA CYS A 29 -5.28 12.73 -5.26
C CYS A 29 -4.97 12.03 -6.58
N ASP A 30 -3.68 11.92 -6.93
CA ASP A 30 -3.22 11.23 -8.14
C ASP A 30 -3.29 9.70 -7.99
N PHE A 31 -3.12 9.22 -6.76
CA PHE A 31 -3.16 7.82 -6.35
C PHE A 31 -3.94 7.69 -5.05
N ILE A 32 -4.38 6.48 -4.77
CA ILE A 32 -4.69 6.04 -3.41
C ILE A 32 -3.64 5.03 -2.93
N GLU A 33 -3.50 4.94 -1.65
CA GLU A 33 -2.87 3.82 -0.97
C GLU A 33 -3.96 3.05 -0.22
N THR A 34 -3.85 1.72 -0.16
CA THR A 34 -4.80 0.87 0.54
C THR A 34 -4.17 -0.45 0.96
N ASP A 35 -4.55 -0.91 2.15
CA ASP A 35 -4.11 -2.18 2.71
C ASP A 35 -4.96 -3.33 2.19
N VAL A 36 -4.32 -4.40 1.76
CA VAL A 36 -4.99 -5.61 1.28
C VAL A 36 -4.56 -6.80 2.11
N ARG A 37 -5.55 -7.60 2.55
CA ARG A 37 -5.36 -8.90 3.22
C ARG A 37 -6.11 -9.99 2.50
N ILE A 38 -5.77 -11.23 2.83
CA ILE A 38 -6.48 -12.41 2.34
C ILE A 38 -7.12 -13.15 3.50
N THR A 39 -8.36 -13.60 3.33
CA THR A 39 -9.11 -14.40 4.31
C THR A 39 -8.81 -15.88 4.16
N ARG A 40 -9.22 -16.71 5.15
CA ARG A 40 -9.10 -18.18 5.11
C ARG A 40 -9.78 -18.81 3.89
N ASP A 41 -10.91 -18.24 3.45
CA ASP A 41 -11.63 -18.66 2.23
C ASP A 41 -11.15 -17.92 0.97
N GLU A 42 -9.90 -17.43 1.03
CA GLU A 42 -9.18 -16.84 -0.09
C GLU A 42 -9.83 -15.57 -0.68
N GLN A 43 -10.61 -14.81 0.08
CA GLN A 43 -11.14 -13.54 -0.39
C GLN A 43 -10.19 -12.39 -0.08
N LEU A 44 -10.08 -11.40 -0.97
CA LEU A 44 -9.30 -10.19 -0.70
C LEU A 44 -10.16 -9.18 0.03
N VAL A 45 -9.63 -8.64 1.12
CA VAL A 45 -10.29 -7.60 1.92
C VAL A 45 -9.38 -6.39 2.08
N LEU A 46 -9.98 -5.21 2.02
CA LEU A 46 -9.31 -3.94 2.29
C LEU A 46 -9.36 -3.70 3.81
N TYR A 47 -8.24 -3.98 4.48
CA TYR A 47 -8.16 -3.88 5.94
C TYR A 47 -6.73 -3.81 6.42
N HIS A 48 -6.45 -2.87 7.35
CA HIS A 48 -5.07 -2.64 7.84
C HIS A 48 -4.63 -3.67 8.87
N ASP A 49 -5.41 -3.81 9.96
CA ASP A 49 -4.97 -4.57 11.13
C ASP A 49 -4.86 -6.07 10.85
N SER A 50 -3.94 -6.74 11.53
CA SER A 50 -3.78 -8.19 11.41
C SER A 50 -4.92 -8.98 12.05
N THR A 51 -5.65 -8.32 12.95
CA THR A 51 -6.74 -8.96 13.71
C THR A 51 -7.99 -8.09 13.72
N ILE A 52 -9.14 -8.74 13.84
CA ILE A 52 -10.41 -8.13 14.18
C ILE A 52 -10.99 -8.90 15.37
N GLU A 53 -11.38 -8.20 16.45
CA GLU A 53 -11.84 -8.82 17.70
C GLU A 53 -10.88 -9.93 18.23
N ASN A 54 -9.56 -9.66 18.17
CA ASN A 54 -8.47 -10.58 18.55
C ASN A 54 -8.37 -11.88 17.73
N LYS A 55 -9.02 -11.95 16.56
CA LYS A 55 -8.89 -13.07 15.62
C LYS A 55 -8.12 -12.60 14.38
N LYS A 56 -7.16 -13.39 13.94
CA LYS A 56 -6.40 -13.07 12.72
C LYS A 56 -7.32 -13.09 11.49
N ILE A 57 -7.15 -12.12 10.58
CA ILE A 57 -7.95 -12.05 9.35
C ILE A 57 -7.78 -13.31 8.51
N GLU A 58 -6.60 -13.85 8.44
CA GLU A 58 -6.25 -15.06 7.68
C GLU A 58 -6.89 -16.35 8.26
N GLU A 59 -7.36 -16.30 9.50
CA GLU A 59 -8.07 -17.40 10.15
C GLU A 59 -9.60 -17.30 9.99
N LEU A 60 -10.10 -16.20 9.47
CA LEU A 60 -11.54 -15.92 9.27
C LEU A 60 -11.95 -16.05 7.80
N THR A 61 -13.15 -16.52 7.57
CA THR A 61 -13.83 -16.36 6.26
C THR A 61 -14.35 -14.94 6.12
N LEU A 62 -14.62 -14.54 4.88
CA LEU A 62 -15.23 -13.25 4.59
C LEU A 62 -16.57 -13.07 5.35
N SER A 63 -17.37 -14.14 5.42
CA SER A 63 -18.64 -14.12 6.16
C SER A 63 -18.46 -13.95 7.68
N GLU A 64 -17.39 -14.51 8.25
CA GLU A 64 -17.09 -14.33 9.68
C GLU A 64 -16.63 -12.91 9.99
N ILE A 65 -15.88 -12.26 9.09
CA ILE A 65 -15.44 -10.86 9.26
C ILE A 65 -16.63 -9.92 9.40
N THR A 66 -17.72 -10.13 8.64
CA THR A 66 -18.92 -9.27 8.72
C THR A 66 -19.62 -9.31 10.08
N MET A 67 -19.35 -10.31 10.92
CA MET A 67 -19.87 -10.37 12.29
C MET A 67 -19.13 -9.47 13.27
N PHE A 68 -17.94 -8.97 12.87
CA PHE A 68 -17.03 -8.23 13.73
C PHE A 68 -16.84 -6.77 13.30
N THR A 69 -17.49 -6.34 12.24
CA THR A 69 -17.40 -4.96 11.72
C THR A 69 -18.76 -4.46 11.27
N ASP A 70 -19.00 -3.16 11.46
CA ASP A 70 -20.17 -2.46 10.92
C ASP A 70 -19.96 -1.97 9.46
N ILE A 71 -18.78 -2.26 8.88
CA ILE A 71 -18.48 -1.90 7.50
C ILE A 71 -19.25 -2.83 6.57
N ASP A 72 -19.98 -2.25 5.61
CA ASP A 72 -20.65 -3.03 4.57
C ASP A 72 -19.63 -3.86 3.78
N LEU A 73 -19.94 -5.13 3.56
CA LEU A 73 -19.04 -6.05 2.86
C LEU A 73 -18.67 -5.54 1.46
N SER A 74 -19.57 -4.89 0.75
CA SER A 74 -19.31 -4.31 -0.58
C SER A 74 -18.25 -3.20 -0.56
N GLU A 75 -18.00 -2.60 0.62
CA GLU A 75 -17.01 -1.53 0.82
C GLU A 75 -15.61 -2.06 1.11
N MET A 76 -15.51 -3.28 1.64
CA MET A 76 -14.20 -3.87 1.99
C MET A 76 -13.81 -5.10 1.16
N HIS A 77 -14.72 -5.77 0.50
CA HIS A 77 -14.44 -6.94 -0.33
C HIS A 77 -13.91 -6.53 -1.71
N PHE A 78 -12.64 -6.78 -1.97
CA PHE A 78 -11.96 -6.43 -3.22
C PHE A 78 -11.98 -7.59 -4.21
N VAL A 79 -12.94 -7.57 -5.13
CA VAL A 79 -13.17 -8.64 -6.13
C VAL A 79 -12.83 -8.24 -7.55
N SER A 80 -12.79 -6.95 -7.84
CA SER A 80 -12.54 -6.43 -9.18
C SER A 80 -11.78 -5.11 -9.13
N ARG A 81 -10.83 -4.96 -10.03
CA ARG A 81 -10.07 -3.71 -10.19
C ARG A 81 -10.98 -2.52 -10.54
N ASP A 82 -12.10 -2.77 -11.18
CA ASP A 82 -13.08 -1.74 -11.55
C ASP A 82 -13.78 -1.07 -10.37
N GLN A 83 -13.67 -1.65 -9.16
CA GLN A 83 -14.17 -1.01 -7.94
C GLN A 83 -13.40 0.27 -7.63
N ILE A 84 -12.13 0.38 -8.03
CA ILE A 84 -11.25 1.54 -7.80
C ILE A 84 -11.05 2.29 -9.12
N LYS A 85 -11.43 3.57 -9.18
CA LYS A 85 -11.57 4.37 -10.41
C LYS A 85 -10.31 5.14 -10.82
N GLY A 86 -9.14 4.80 -10.32
CA GLY A 86 -7.87 5.46 -10.64
C GLY A 86 -6.68 4.61 -10.19
N ASN A 87 -5.48 5.18 -10.12
CA ASN A 87 -4.27 4.46 -9.77
C ASN A 87 -4.18 4.18 -8.28
N ALA A 88 -3.64 3.02 -7.92
CA ALA A 88 -3.54 2.56 -6.55
C ALA A 88 -2.14 2.03 -6.20
N ASN A 89 -1.73 2.25 -4.96
CA ASN A 89 -0.71 1.46 -4.29
C ASN A 89 -1.43 0.46 -3.37
N PHE A 90 -1.30 -0.82 -3.67
CA PHE A 90 -1.83 -1.92 -2.85
C PHE A 90 -0.72 -2.39 -1.90
N GLU A 91 -0.83 -2.03 -0.61
CA GLU A 91 0.05 -2.58 0.40
C GLU A 91 -0.41 -3.97 0.83
N LEU A 92 0.39 -4.97 0.54
CA LEU A 92 0.08 -6.36 0.88
C LEU A 92 0.51 -6.64 2.31
N LYS A 93 -0.47 -6.96 3.17
CA LYS A 93 -0.26 -7.43 4.55
C LYS A 93 -0.04 -8.94 4.54
N ILE A 94 1.16 -9.36 4.17
CA ILE A 94 1.52 -10.76 3.96
C ILE A 94 1.71 -11.46 5.32
N ASN A 95 1.16 -12.66 5.44
CA ASN A 95 1.37 -13.53 6.60
C ASN A 95 2.39 -14.62 6.24
N THR A 96 3.63 -14.45 6.67
CA THR A 96 4.75 -15.38 6.37
C THR A 96 4.58 -16.78 6.98
N GLU A 97 3.66 -16.98 7.93
CA GLU A 97 3.42 -18.29 8.56
C GLU A 97 2.58 -19.23 7.66
N GLU A 98 1.96 -18.70 6.56
CA GLU A 98 1.07 -19.47 5.69
C GLU A 98 1.46 -19.34 4.20
N ASP A 99 2.54 -20.04 3.82
CA ASP A 99 3.12 -19.99 2.47
C ASP A 99 2.11 -20.23 1.33
N ASP A 100 1.20 -21.18 1.47
CA ASP A 100 0.26 -21.51 0.38
C ASP A 100 -0.80 -20.41 0.23
N LEU A 101 -1.29 -19.84 1.34
CA LEU A 101 -2.21 -18.71 1.29
C LEU A 101 -1.54 -17.46 0.71
N ASN A 102 -0.26 -17.21 1.07
CA ASN A 102 0.52 -16.11 0.49
C ASN A 102 0.69 -16.26 -1.03
N LYS A 103 0.95 -17.47 -1.54
CA LYS A 103 1.02 -17.72 -3.01
C LYS A 103 -0.29 -17.41 -3.71
N ILE A 104 -1.42 -17.83 -3.10
CA ILE A 104 -2.76 -17.53 -3.62
C ILE A 104 -3.01 -16.02 -3.59
N PHE A 105 -2.65 -15.35 -2.51
CA PHE A 105 -2.76 -13.89 -2.36
C PHE A 105 -2.03 -13.15 -3.47
N ILE A 106 -0.73 -13.44 -3.66
CA ILE A 106 0.10 -12.83 -4.71
C ILE A 106 -0.51 -13.06 -6.10
N LYS A 107 -0.97 -14.27 -6.40
CA LYS A 107 -1.61 -14.57 -7.68
C LYS A 107 -2.90 -13.77 -7.90
N LYS A 108 -3.74 -13.67 -6.88
CA LYS A 108 -5.00 -12.92 -6.96
C LYS A 108 -4.76 -11.43 -7.16
N ILE A 109 -3.91 -10.80 -6.35
CA ILE A 109 -3.63 -9.37 -6.47
C ILE A 109 -2.96 -9.02 -7.81
N THR A 110 -2.02 -9.84 -8.28
CA THR A 110 -1.36 -9.65 -9.59
C THR A 110 -2.37 -9.66 -10.74
N ASN A 111 -3.42 -10.48 -10.66
CA ASN A 111 -4.46 -10.53 -11.69
C ASN A 111 -5.41 -9.32 -11.63
N LEU A 112 -5.55 -8.69 -10.47
CA LEU A 112 -6.42 -7.53 -10.27
C LEU A 112 -5.72 -6.19 -10.51
N THR A 113 -4.38 -6.14 -10.56
CA THR A 113 -3.65 -4.88 -10.76
C THR A 113 -3.51 -4.47 -12.22
N ASN A 114 -3.54 -3.16 -12.47
CA ASN A 114 -3.24 -2.54 -13.75
C ASN A 114 -1.75 -2.17 -13.85
N PRO A 115 -1.20 -1.95 -15.07
CA PRO A 115 0.21 -1.58 -15.25
C PRO A 115 0.65 -0.29 -14.54
N ASP A 116 -0.27 0.64 -14.29
CA ASP A 116 0.01 1.91 -13.63
C ASP A 116 -0.12 1.86 -12.09
N ASP A 117 -0.59 0.73 -11.54
CA ASP A 117 -0.65 0.52 -10.10
C ASP A 117 0.75 0.26 -9.50
N ILE A 118 0.79 0.17 -8.18
CA ILE A 118 1.95 -0.24 -7.41
C ILE A 118 1.50 -1.35 -6.46
N ILE A 119 2.33 -2.37 -6.27
CA ILE A 119 2.18 -3.37 -5.22
C ILE A 119 3.31 -3.15 -4.24
N SER A 120 3.03 -3.05 -2.94
CA SER A 120 4.08 -2.87 -1.94
C SER A 120 3.87 -3.77 -0.71
N SER A 121 4.93 -4.03 0.05
CA SER A 121 4.85 -4.77 1.31
C SER A 121 6.08 -4.51 2.19
N PHE A 122 5.93 -4.73 3.50
CA PHE A 122 7.02 -4.88 4.44
C PHE A 122 7.73 -6.24 4.31
N ASP A 123 7.09 -7.24 3.71
CA ASP A 123 7.72 -8.51 3.36
C ASP A 123 8.49 -8.38 2.04
N TRP A 124 9.73 -7.93 2.15
CA TRP A 124 10.61 -7.71 1.01
C TRP A 124 10.90 -9.00 0.25
N GLU A 125 11.07 -10.11 0.97
CA GLU A 125 11.38 -11.41 0.38
C GLU A 125 10.28 -11.85 -0.57
N THR A 126 9.03 -11.79 -0.13
CA THR A 126 7.89 -12.13 -0.98
C THR A 126 7.77 -11.19 -2.18
N ILE A 127 7.95 -9.88 -2.00
CA ILE A 127 7.91 -8.92 -3.13
C ILE A 127 9.02 -9.22 -4.14
N LEU A 128 10.25 -9.36 -3.69
CA LEU A 128 11.40 -9.55 -4.59
C LEU A 128 11.38 -10.91 -5.30
N ASN A 129 10.94 -11.99 -4.62
CA ASN A 129 10.82 -13.31 -5.21
C ASN A 129 9.72 -13.40 -6.27
N ASN A 130 8.70 -12.54 -6.19
CA ASN A 130 7.57 -12.53 -7.13
C ASN A 130 7.63 -11.38 -8.17
N ARG A 131 8.72 -10.58 -8.22
CA ARG A 131 8.82 -9.39 -9.09
C ARG A 131 8.56 -9.64 -10.57
N GLU A 132 8.93 -10.82 -11.08
CA GLU A 132 8.78 -11.16 -12.51
C GLU A 132 7.32 -11.36 -12.95
N ILE A 133 6.42 -11.67 -12.02
CA ILE A 133 5.00 -11.83 -12.34
C ILE A 133 4.20 -10.54 -12.21
N PHE A 134 4.75 -9.51 -11.54
CA PHE A 134 4.05 -8.23 -11.41
C PHE A 134 4.04 -7.46 -12.73
N LYS A 135 2.84 -7.11 -13.20
CA LYS A 135 2.63 -6.31 -14.41
C LYS A 135 2.88 -4.82 -14.18
N CYS A 136 2.81 -4.37 -12.93
CA CYS A 136 2.96 -3.00 -12.46
C CYS A 136 4.31 -2.78 -11.78
N LYS A 137 4.53 -1.56 -11.24
CA LYS A 137 5.63 -1.30 -10.32
C LYS A 137 5.41 -2.06 -9.01
N TYR A 138 6.49 -2.36 -8.32
CA TYR A 138 6.44 -2.99 -7.01
C TYR A 138 7.37 -2.25 -6.04
N GLY A 139 7.07 -2.29 -4.76
CA GLY A 139 7.77 -1.52 -3.75
C GLY A 139 8.01 -2.28 -2.45
N ILE A 140 9.07 -1.87 -1.77
CA ILE A 140 9.39 -2.31 -0.42
C ILE A 140 9.16 -1.16 0.55
N LEU A 141 8.55 -1.47 1.71
CA LEU A 141 8.38 -0.49 2.78
C LEU A 141 9.61 -0.47 3.69
N ILE A 142 10.03 0.75 4.05
CA ILE A 142 11.23 1.02 4.84
C ILE A 142 10.81 1.88 6.03
N ASP A 143 10.88 1.31 7.24
CA ASP A 143 10.53 1.92 8.52
C ASP A 143 11.67 1.93 9.53
N LYS A 144 12.86 1.42 9.12
CA LYS A 144 14.05 1.32 9.98
C LYS A 144 15.31 1.76 9.24
N GLU A 145 16.18 2.49 9.92
CA GLU A 145 17.41 3.03 9.32
C GLU A 145 18.37 1.93 8.85
N ASN A 146 18.44 0.79 9.54
CA ASN A 146 19.28 -0.33 9.14
C ASN A 146 18.87 -0.95 7.79
N GLN A 147 17.63 -0.80 7.37
CA GLN A 147 17.14 -1.26 6.06
C GLN A 147 17.68 -0.42 4.89
N LEU A 148 18.16 0.80 5.12
CA LEU A 148 18.70 1.67 4.06
C LEU A 148 19.91 1.03 3.35
N PHE A 149 20.77 0.32 4.07
CA PHE A 149 21.91 -0.34 3.47
C PHE A 149 21.49 -1.45 2.49
N GLU A 150 20.57 -2.31 2.90
CA GLU A 150 20.03 -3.39 2.05
C GLU A 150 19.26 -2.83 0.86
N SER A 151 18.42 -1.80 1.09
CA SER A 151 17.67 -1.11 0.02
C SER A 151 18.58 -0.52 -1.04
N LYS A 152 19.70 0.09 -0.63
CA LYS A 152 20.70 0.63 -1.54
C LYS A 152 21.35 -0.48 -2.37
N ALA A 153 21.70 -1.62 -1.76
CA ALA A 153 22.30 -2.75 -2.46
C ALA A 153 21.40 -3.30 -3.58
N ILE A 154 20.09 -3.32 -3.36
CA ILE A 154 19.11 -3.83 -4.34
C ILE A 154 18.55 -2.76 -5.27
N SER A 155 18.87 -1.48 -5.04
CA SER A 155 18.26 -0.36 -5.78
C SER A 155 18.50 -0.41 -7.30
N ASN A 156 19.53 -1.09 -7.76
CA ASN A 156 19.88 -1.23 -9.17
C ASN A 156 19.37 -2.55 -9.81
N LEU A 157 18.67 -3.41 -9.07
CA LEU A 157 18.20 -4.69 -9.60
C LEU A 157 17.13 -4.54 -10.68
N ASP A 158 16.20 -3.61 -10.47
CA ASP A 158 15.09 -3.39 -11.39
C ASP A 158 14.61 -1.94 -11.32
N PRO A 159 14.43 -1.24 -12.46
CA PRO A 159 13.89 0.11 -12.49
C PRO A 159 12.42 0.20 -12.05
N LYS A 160 11.67 -0.91 -12.01
CA LYS A 160 10.29 -0.95 -11.47
C LYS A 160 10.24 -0.93 -9.96
N LEU A 161 11.36 -1.22 -9.26
CA LEU A 161 11.41 -1.24 -7.80
C LEU A 161 11.25 0.17 -7.23
N MET A 162 10.23 0.36 -6.39
CA MET A 162 9.92 1.57 -5.65
C MET A 162 10.31 1.42 -4.17
N PHE A 163 10.52 2.55 -3.49
CA PHE A 163 10.85 2.61 -2.08
C PHE A 163 9.77 3.40 -1.36
N MET A 164 8.97 2.71 -0.53
CA MET A 164 7.96 3.32 0.34
C MET A 164 8.63 3.64 1.68
N VAL A 165 9.05 4.89 1.87
CA VAL A 165 9.98 5.28 2.94
C VAL A 165 9.25 6.05 4.02
N GLU A 166 9.36 5.61 5.28
CA GLU A 166 8.89 6.37 6.42
C GLU A 166 9.57 7.74 6.47
N LYS A 167 8.83 8.77 6.83
CA LYS A 167 9.28 10.17 6.82
C LYS A 167 10.57 10.40 7.61
N GLU A 168 10.69 9.84 8.80
CA GLU A 168 11.86 9.98 9.67
C GLU A 168 13.10 9.35 9.03
N ILE A 169 12.92 8.22 8.34
CA ILE A 169 13.99 7.54 7.59
C ILE A 169 14.40 8.34 6.35
N PHE A 170 13.43 8.97 5.67
CA PHE A 170 13.72 9.82 4.51
C PHE A 170 14.62 11.02 4.87
N TYR A 171 14.50 11.55 6.09
CA TYR A 171 15.35 12.63 6.60
C TYR A 171 16.65 12.17 7.26
N SER A 172 16.89 10.86 7.34
CA SER A 172 18.15 10.32 7.86
C SER A 172 19.36 10.84 7.08
N ARG A 173 20.46 11.09 7.78
CA ARG A 173 21.76 11.48 7.16
C ARG A 173 22.32 10.39 6.26
N ASN A 174 21.89 9.14 6.46
CA ASN A 174 22.33 7.96 5.70
C ASN A 174 21.41 7.66 4.50
N PHE A 175 20.44 8.53 4.20
CA PHE A 175 19.50 8.35 3.09
C PHE A 175 20.20 8.60 1.74
N GLU A 176 20.37 7.55 0.93
CA GLU A 176 21.05 7.60 -0.36
C GLU A 176 20.24 6.90 -1.49
N LEU A 177 18.94 6.63 -1.27
CA LEU A 177 18.09 6.01 -2.28
C LEU A 177 17.74 7.00 -3.41
N PRO A 178 17.44 6.51 -4.64
CA PRO A 178 17.01 7.35 -5.75
C PRO A 178 15.64 7.97 -5.45
N LYS A 179 15.62 9.26 -5.14
CA LYS A 179 14.43 10.00 -4.67
C LYS A 179 13.26 9.90 -5.64
N GLU A 180 13.52 9.89 -6.93
CA GLU A 180 12.51 9.76 -8.00
C GLU A 180 11.78 8.42 -8.00
N ARG A 181 12.23 7.46 -7.20
CA ARG A 181 11.57 6.18 -6.93
C ARG A 181 11.06 6.04 -5.50
N CYS A 182 11.13 7.12 -4.71
CA CYS A 182 10.66 7.13 -3.33
C CYS A 182 9.26 7.69 -3.23
N VAL A 183 8.41 7.01 -2.46
CA VAL A 183 7.13 7.52 -1.95
C VAL A 183 7.28 7.64 -0.44
N VAL A 184 7.12 8.85 0.09
CA VAL A 184 7.33 9.13 1.52
C VAL A 184 6.00 9.06 2.28
N TRP A 185 5.95 8.35 3.40
CA TRP A 185 4.74 8.10 4.20
C TRP A 185 5.01 8.26 5.71
N THR A 186 4.05 8.56 6.56
CA THR A 186 2.83 9.30 6.24
C THR A 186 3.09 10.74 6.61
N VAL A 187 2.80 11.68 5.72
CA VAL A 187 3.09 13.11 5.91
C VAL A 187 1.78 13.88 5.96
N ASN A 188 1.48 14.52 7.10
CA ASN A 188 0.20 15.16 7.37
C ASN A 188 0.32 16.67 7.66
N ASP A 189 1.41 17.30 7.23
CA ASP A 189 1.61 18.74 7.25
C ASP A 189 1.76 19.25 5.81
N SER A 190 0.95 20.25 5.42
CA SER A 190 0.89 20.73 4.04
C SER A 190 2.22 21.36 3.57
N ASP A 191 2.92 22.09 4.43
CA ASP A 191 4.19 22.70 4.08
C ASP A 191 5.28 21.62 3.95
N GLU A 192 5.26 20.63 4.83
CA GLU A 192 6.18 19.49 4.76
C GLU A 192 5.95 18.65 3.49
N ILE A 193 4.70 18.37 3.11
CA ILE A 193 4.34 17.70 1.86
C ILE A 193 4.96 18.45 0.67
N MET A 194 4.77 19.76 0.60
CA MET A 194 5.32 20.58 -0.49
C MET A 194 6.86 20.57 -0.49
N ASN A 195 7.49 20.61 0.69
CA ASN A 195 8.95 20.55 0.82
C ASN A 195 9.49 19.21 0.32
N ILE A 196 8.90 18.08 0.72
CA ILE A 196 9.31 16.74 0.28
C ILE A 196 9.11 16.58 -1.24
N LEU A 197 7.97 16.99 -1.77
CA LEU A 197 7.70 16.96 -3.21
C LEU A 197 8.75 17.79 -3.99
N ASN A 198 9.24 18.92 -3.45
CA ASN A 198 10.30 19.71 -4.06
C ASN A 198 11.67 19.02 -4.08
N MET A 199 11.87 17.96 -3.30
CA MET A 199 13.10 17.15 -3.31
C MET A 199 13.13 16.09 -4.43
N ASN A 200 12.21 16.16 -5.40
CA ASN A 200 12.12 15.27 -6.56
C ASN A 200 11.79 13.80 -6.21
N VAL A 201 10.98 13.59 -5.18
CA VAL A 201 10.42 12.26 -4.89
C VAL A 201 9.34 11.87 -5.90
N TYR A 202 9.01 10.58 -5.97
CA TYR A 202 7.90 10.09 -6.78
C TYR A 202 6.55 10.58 -6.24
N GLY A 203 6.37 10.55 -4.92
CA GLY A 203 5.15 11.01 -4.30
C GLY A 203 5.19 11.01 -2.78
N VAL A 204 4.06 11.41 -2.19
CA VAL A 204 3.85 11.45 -0.75
C VAL A 204 2.50 10.82 -0.41
N VAL A 205 2.46 9.98 0.63
CA VAL A 205 1.23 9.40 1.20
C VAL A 205 0.76 10.30 2.35
N THR A 206 -0.53 10.66 2.34
CA THR A 206 -1.11 11.59 3.34
C THR A 206 -2.54 11.25 3.70
N ASP A 207 -2.93 11.53 4.97
CA ASP A 207 -4.30 11.46 5.47
C ASP A 207 -5.11 12.73 5.14
N ILE A 208 -4.44 13.82 4.75
CA ILE A 208 -5.04 15.15 4.57
C ILE A 208 -5.21 15.54 3.10
N GLY A 209 -5.34 14.55 2.19
CA GLY A 209 -5.46 14.80 0.76
C GLY A 209 -6.59 15.77 0.38
N ASP A 210 -7.64 15.86 1.18
CA ASP A 210 -8.77 16.78 0.99
C ASP A 210 -8.53 18.21 1.50
N LYS A 211 -7.35 18.48 2.09
CA LYS A 211 -6.96 19.79 2.63
C LYS A 211 -5.78 20.44 1.89
N LEU A 212 -5.33 19.80 0.79
CA LEU A 212 -4.18 20.28 -0.01
C LEU A 212 -4.56 21.21 -1.16
#